data_ba8f3b192603bdbc5ba34533df7a21e5
#
_entry.id   ba8f3b192603bdbc5ba34533df7a21e5
#
_cell.length_a   1.000
_cell.length_b   1.000
_cell.length_c   1.000
_cell.angle_alpha   90.00
_cell.angle_beta   90.00
_cell.angle_gamma   90.00
#
_symmetry.space_group_name_H-M   'P 1'
#
loop_
_entity.id
_entity.type
_entity.pdbx_description
1 polymer ?
#
loop_
_entity_poly.entity_id
_entity_poly.type
_entity_poly.pdbx_seq_one_letter_code
_entity_poly.pdbx_strand_id
1 'polypeptide(L)'
;YQVIDMEAASSKLLAKGIVERIGLPEGDLTHKPVGKEPFELHRPIPDHTTGIKLVLDALTDPAHGVIGSLDEVKAVGHRVAHGGEFFPESCIVTEEVKSKIRSLFEIAPLHNPANLEGVLSIEKVLPGVPQVTVFDTSFHQTIPAVNYMYALPHAYYDKYRVRKYGFHGTSHKYVAQTGARLAGLDFENSKIITCHIGNGASVTAVL
;
A
#
# COMPACT_ATOMS: atom_id res chain seq x y z
N TYR A 1 -7.87 -5.54 0.18
CA TYR A 1 -8.35 -4.38 -0.57
C TYR A 1 -9.42 -3.60 0.18
N GLN A 2 -9.64 -2.38 -0.26
CA GLN A 2 -10.76 -1.53 0.15
C GLN A 2 -11.32 -0.83 -1.09
N VAL A 3 -12.62 -0.62 -1.12
CA VAL A 3 -13.30 0.22 -2.10
C VAL A 3 -13.89 1.41 -1.36
N ILE A 4 -13.50 2.59 -1.78
CA ILE A 4 -13.78 3.84 -1.09
C ILE A 4 -14.42 4.82 -2.08
N ASP A 5 -15.59 5.32 -1.74
CA ASP A 5 -16.20 6.45 -2.44
C ASP A 5 -15.52 7.74 -1.97
N MET A 6 -14.89 8.43 -2.94
CA MET A 6 -14.14 9.67 -2.72
C MET A 6 -14.91 10.92 -3.19
N GLU A 7 -16.12 10.76 -3.72
CA GLU A 7 -16.94 11.91 -4.22
C GLU A 7 -17.62 12.66 -3.09
N ALA A 8 -17.82 12.01 -1.93
CA ALA A 8 -18.41 12.65 -0.77
C ALA A 8 -17.43 13.59 -0.06
N ALA A 9 -17.94 14.61 0.63
CA ALA A 9 -17.14 15.52 1.48
C ALA A 9 -16.33 14.79 2.57
N SER A 10 -16.67 13.53 2.84
CA SER A 10 -15.89 12.57 3.63
C SER A 10 -15.82 11.26 2.86
N SER A 11 -14.63 10.66 2.75
CA SER A 11 -14.46 9.34 2.14
C SER A 11 -15.35 8.30 2.82
N LYS A 12 -16.04 7.47 2.03
CA LYS A 12 -16.94 6.42 2.53
C LYS A 12 -16.45 5.05 2.08
N LEU A 13 -16.20 4.18 3.05
CA LEU A 13 -15.90 2.77 2.75
C LEU A 13 -17.16 2.10 2.18
N LEU A 14 -17.05 1.49 0.99
CA LEU A 14 -18.12 0.70 0.37
C LEU A 14 -17.93 -0.80 0.62
N ALA A 15 -16.69 -1.29 0.51
CA ALA A 15 -16.34 -2.68 0.80
C ALA A 15 -14.88 -2.80 1.21
N LYS A 16 -14.57 -3.88 1.90
CA LYS A 16 -13.19 -4.35 2.15
C LYS A 16 -13.11 -5.86 1.98
N GLY A 17 -11.91 -6.37 1.78
CA GLY A 17 -11.72 -7.80 1.70
C GLY A 17 -10.26 -8.18 1.60
N ILE A 18 -10.04 -9.48 1.50
CA ILE A 18 -8.71 -10.05 1.38
C ILE A 18 -8.75 -11.24 0.42
N VAL A 19 -7.67 -11.41 -0.33
CA VAL A 19 -7.38 -12.62 -1.09
C VAL A 19 -6.16 -13.26 -0.46
N GLU A 20 -6.28 -14.49 -0.05
CA GLU A 20 -5.23 -15.20 0.68
C GLU A 20 -4.81 -16.48 -0.04
N ARG A 21 -3.61 -16.97 0.30
CA ARG A 21 -3.08 -18.25 -0.21
C ARG A 21 -2.96 -18.30 -1.73
N ILE A 22 -2.66 -17.15 -2.37
CA ILE A 22 -2.42 -17.06 -3.82
C ILE A 22 -1.24 -17.96 -4.19
N GLY A 23 -1.38 -18.74 -5.26
CA GLY A 23 -0.38 -19.70 -5.72
C GLY A 23 -0.36 -21.03 -4.98
N LEU A 24 -1.22 -21.22 -3.97
CA LEU A 24 -1.39 -22.49 -3.27
C LEU A 24 -2.56 -23.31 -3.86
N PRO A 25 -2.65 -24.62 -3.57
CA PRO A 25 -3.72 -25.48 -4.06
C PRO A 25 -5.13 -25.02 -3.72
N GLU A 26 -5.26 -24.36 -2.57
CA GLU A 26 -6.51 -23.73 -2.12
C GLU A 26 -6.22 -22.28 -1.78
N GLY A 27 -7.04 -21.38 -2.30
CA GLY A 27 -7.01 -19.95 -2.02
C GLY A 27 -8.36 -19.46 -1.53
N ASP A 28 -8.36 -18.32 -0.88
CA ASP A 28 -9.54 -17.75 -0.23
C ASP A 28 -9.75 -16.31 -0.69
N LEU A 29 -10.99 -15.97 -1.02
CA LEU A 29 -11.46 -14.58 -1.13
C LEU A 29 -12.50 -14.34 -0.06
N THR A 30 -12.26 -13.34 0.78
CA THR A 30 -13.29 -12.80 1.67
C THR A 30 -13.64 -11.39 1.19
N HIS A 31 -14.91 -11.15 0.87
CA HIS A 31 -15.46 -9.85 0.48
C HIS A 31 -16.49 -9.40 1.54
N LYS A 32 -16.30 -8.21 2.08
CA LYS A 32 -17.15 -7.62 3.15
C LYS A 32 -17.73 -6.30 2.67
N PRO A 33 -18.88 -6.32 1.97
CA PRO A 33 -19.59 -5.12 1.58
C PRO A 33 -20.22 -4.44 2.82
N VAL A 34 -20.23 -3.13 2.86
CA VAL A 34 -20.86 -2.40 3.97
C VAL A 34 -22.38 -2.53 3.87
N GLY A 35 -23.00 -2.97 4.96
CA GLY A 35 -24.46 -3.14 5.04
C GLY A 35 -25.03 -4.39 4.37
N LYS A 36 -24.17 -5.33 3.96
CA LYS A 36 -24.58 -6.64 3.45
C LYS A 36 -23.80 -7.75 4.15
N GLU A 37 -24.27 -9.00 4.01
CA GLU A 37 -23.56 -10.17 4.52
C GLU A 37 -22.23 -10.38 3.81
N PRO A 38 -21.18 -10.82 4.50
CA PRO A 38 -19.92 -11.19 3.90
C PRO A 38 -20.07 -12.32 2.87
N PHE A 39 -19.30 -12.24 1.80
CA PHE A 39 -19.18 -13.30 0.81
C PHE A 39 -17.80 -13.95 0.90
N GLU A 40 -17.76 -15.27 0.94
CA GLU A 40 -16.53 -16.06 0.99
C GLU A 40 -16.48 -17.05 -0.17
N LEU A 41 -15.33 -17.17 -0.80
CA LEU A 41 -15.09 -18.08 -1.90
C LEU A 41 -13.79 -18.87 -1.66
N HIS A 42 -13.90 -20.20 -1.70
CA HIS A 42 -12.78 -21.12 -1.52
C HIS A 42 -12.51 -21.85 -2.83
N ARG A 43 -11.37 -21.60 -3.45
CA ARG A 43 -10.96 -22.25 -4.71
C ARG A 43 -9.48 -21.98 -5.01
N PRO A 44 -8.84 -22.74 -5.92
CA PRO A 44 -7.50 -22.39 -6.38
C PRO A 44 -7.44 -20.98 -6.96
N ILE A 45 -6.46 -20.18 -6.50
CA ILE A 45 -6.16 -18.83 -6.98
C ILE A 45 -4.68 -18.85 -7.41
N PRO A 46 -4.39 -19.18 -8.68
CA PRO A 46 -3.02 -19.47 -9.11
C PRO A 46 -2.09 -18.24 -9.10
N ASP A 47 -2.64 -17.04 -9.30
CA ASP A 47 -1.86 -15.82 -9.42
C ASP A 47 -2.65 -14.56 -8.96
N HIS A 48 -1.96 -13.44 -8.85
CA HIS A 48 -2.54 -12.17 -8.43
C HIS A 48 -3.57 -11.64 -9.43
N THR A 49 -3.38 -11.87 -10.74
CA THR A 49 -4.34 -11.46 -11.77
C THR A 49 -5.68 -12.15 -11.57
N THR A 50 -5.66 -13.47 -11.30
CA THR A 50 -6.86 -14.24 -10.97
C THR A 50 -7.51 -13.74 -9.69
N GLY A 51 -6.71 -13.49 -8.64
CA GLY A 51 -7.22 -12.93 -7.37
C GLY A 51 -7.91 -11.59 -7.55
N ILE A 52 -7.31 -10.69 -8.33
CA ILE A 52 -7.89 -9.37 -8.62
C ILE A 52 -9.18 -9.51 -9.45
N LYS A 53 -9.23 -10.40 -10.44
CA LYS A 53 -10.47 -10.65 -11.18
C LYS A 53 -11.60 -11.10 -10.27
N LEU A 54 -11.34 -12.01 -9.34
CA LEU A 54 -12.34 -12.45 -8.36
C LEU A 54 -12.82 -11.30 -7.47
N VAL A 55 -11.93 -10.38 -7.09
CA VAL A 55 -12.32 -9.17 -6.38
C VAL A 55 -13.26 -8.31 -7.23
N LEU A 56 -12.89 -8.04 -8.50
CA LEU A 56 -13.71 -7.22 -9.40
C LEU A 56 -15.08 -7.85 -9.67
N ASP A 57 -15.13 -9.17 -9.85
CA ASP A 57 -16.37 -9.92 -9.98
C ASP A 57 -17.26 -9.77 -8.73
N ALA A 58 -16.68 -9.88 -7.54
CA ALA A 58 -17.41 -9.68 -6.28
C ALA A 58 -17.90 -8.23 -6.10
N LEU A 59 -17.16 -7.23 -6.61
CA LEU A 59 -17.57 -5.82 -6.52
C LEU A 59 -18.81 -5.50 -7.36
N THR A 60 -19.01 -6.21 -8.48
CA THR A 60 -20.12 -6.01 -9.42
C THR A 60 -21.20 -7.10 -9.33
N ASP A 61 -21.06 -8.04 -8.42
CA ASP A 61 -22.01 -9.13 -8.21
C ASP A 61 -23.40 -8.59 -7.81
N PRO A 62 -24.52 -9.09 -8.36
CA PRO A 62 -25.86 -8.59 -8.05
C PRO A 62 -26.24 -8.71 -6.57
N ALA A 63 -25.73 -9.71 -5.84
CA ALA A 63 -26.06 -9.95 -4.43
C ALA A 63 -25.09 -9.23 -3.49
N HIS A 64 -23.80 -9.29 -3.76
CA HIS A 64 -22.72 -8.86 -2.86
C HIS A 64 -22.05 -7.57 -3.31
N GLY A 65 -22.21 -7.16 -4.58
CA GLY A 65 -21.53 -6.02 -5.17
C GLY A 65 -21.89 -4.69 -4.53
N VAL A 66 -21.01 -3.72 -4.70
CA VAL A 66 -21.11 -2.36 -4.16
C VAL A 66 -21.02 -1.29 -5.23
N ILE A 67 -20.74 -1.68 -6.49
CA ILE A 67 -20.73 -0.84 -7.68
C ILE A 67 -21.53 -1.53 -8.79
N GLY A 68 -22.12 -0.77 -9.67
CA GLY A 68 -22.92 -1.29 -10.78
C GLY A 68 -22.09 -1.70 -11.99
N SER A 69 -20.88 -1.12 -12.14
CA SER A 69 -19.98 -1.35 -13.25
C SER A 69 -18.55 -1.06 -12.85
N LEU A 70 -17.57 -1.72 -13.50
CA LEU A 70 -16.15 -1.45 -13.31
C LEU A 70 -15.75 -0.04 -13.79
N ASP A 71 -16.54 0.61 -14.62
CA ASP A 71 -16.33 2.00 -15.06
C ASP A 71 -16.45 3.00 -13.90
N GLU A 72 -17.02 2.60 -12.77
CA GLU A 72 -17.07 3.41 -11.56
C GLU A 72 -15.72 3.45 -10.84
N VAL A 73 -14.80 2.53 -11.13
CA VAL A 73 -13.43 2.53 -10.57
C VAL A 73 -12.62 3.61 -11.27
N LYS A 74 -12.42 4.74 -10.62
CA LYS A 74 -11.75 5.92 -11.19
C LYS A 74 -10.25 5.95 -10.98
N ALA A 75 -9.74 5.26 -9.96
CA ALA A 75 -8.31 5.13 -9.68
C ALA A 75 -8.04 3.92 -8.79
N VAL A 76 -6.81 3.42 -8.82
CA VAL A 76 -6.34 2.35 -7.92
C VAL A 76 -5.09 2.81 -7.18
N GLY A 77 -5.10 2.71 -5.86
CA GLY A 77 -3.95 2.95 -5.00
C GLY A 77 -3.27 1.64 -4.60
N HIS A 78 -1.94 1.61 -4.68
CA HIS A 78 -1.12 0.47 -4.30
C HIS A 78 -0.18 0.84 -3.17
N ARG A 79 -0.20 0.07 -2.09
CA ARG A 79 0.86 0.12 -1.10
C ARG A 79 2.06 -0.65 -1.63
N VAL A 80 3.23 0.01 -1.63
CA VAL A 80 4.53 -0.60 -1.97
C VAL A 80 5.43 -0.48 -0.76
N ALA A 81 6.01 -1.60 -0.31
CA ALA A 81 6.75 -1.62 0.95
C ALA A 81 8.03 -0.77 0.90
N HIS A 82 8.76 -0.77 -0.20
CA HIS A 82 10.04 -0.08 -0.27
C HIS A 82 10.16 0.81 -1.51
N GLY A 83 10.30 2.11 -1.27
CA GLY A 83 10.52 3.12 -2.30
C GLY A 83 11.99 3.50 -2.50
N GLY A 84 12.91 2.92 -1.71
CA GLY A 84 14.32 3.30 -1.73
C GLY A 84 14.52 4.78 -1.43
N GLU A 85 15.44 5.39 -2.12
CA GLU A 85 15.67 6.83 -2.11
C GLU A 85 14.97 7.55 -3.30
N PHE A 86 14.21 6.80 -4.11
CA PHE A 86 13.60 7.32 -5.34
C PHE A 86 12.26 8.02 -5.12
N PHE A 87 11.54 7.66 -4.08
CA PHE A 87 10.15 8.05 -3.91
C PHE A 87 9.90 8.76 -2.57
N PRO A 88 10.10 10.08 -2.51
CA PRO A 88 9.81 10.89 -1.31
C PRO A 88 8.31 11.04 -1.07
N GLU A 89 7.48 10.79 -2.09
CA GLU A 89 6.01 10.91 -2.02
C GLU A 89 5.32 9.89 -2.90
N SER A 90 4.00 9.85 -2.84
CA SER A 90 3.17 9.02 -3.70
C SER A 90 3.27 9.50 -5.15
N CYS A 91 3.22 8.57 -6.11
CA CYS A 91 3.32 8.93 -7.52
C CYS A 91 2.39 8.08 -8.41
N ILE A 92 2.02 8.64 -9.57
CA ILE A 92 1.30 7.92 -10.61
C ILE A 92 2.23 6.85 -11.19
N VAL A 93 1.67 5.66 -11.42
CA VAL A 93 2.41 4.55 -12.02
C VAL A 93 2.76 4.87 -13.47
N THR A 94 4.03 4.79 -13.79
CA THR A 94 4.61 4.90 -15.13
C THR A 94 5.60 3.75 -15.35
N GLU A 95 6.10 3.56 -16.57
CA GLU A 95 7.16 2.58 -16.85
C GLU A 95 8.42 2.86 -16.02
N GLU A 96 8.76 4.14 -15.81
CA GLU A 96 9.89 4.54 -14.98
C GLU A 96 9.67 4.13 -13.52
N VAL A 97 8.48 4.36 -12.96
CA VAL A 97 8.13 3.95 -11.60
C VAL A 97 8.24 2.44 -11.44
N LYS A 98 7.69 1.67 -12.39
CA LYS A 98 7.78 0.19 -12.38
C LYS A 98 9.24 -0.28 -12.47
N SER A 99 10.06 0.35 -13.29
CA SER A 99 11.48 0.05 -13.41
C SER A 99 12.25 0.31 -12.11
N LYS A 100 12.00 1.46 -11.46
CA LYS A 100 12.59 1.78 -10.15
C LYS A 100 12.17 0.80 -9.06
N ILE A 101 10.88 0.40 -9.02
CA ILE A 101 10.42 -0.63 -8.07
C ILE A 101 11.15 -1.96 -8.30
N ARG A 102 11.37 -2.38 -9.57
CA ARG A 102 12.16 -3.58 -9.89
C ARG A 102 13.60 -3.49 -9.38
N SER A 103 14.24 -2.34 -9.53
CA SER A 103 15.63 -2.16 -9.06
C SER A 103 15.78 -2.29 -7.54
N LEU A 104 14.67 -2.21 -6.79
CA LEU A 104 14.63 -2.37 -5.34
C LEU A 104 14.33 -3.81 -4.88
N PHE A 105 14.24 -4.79 -5.79
CA PHE A 105 13.93 -6.17 -5.43
C PHE A 105 15.01 -6.79 -4.54
N GLU A 106 16.28 -6.43 -4.74
CA GLU A 106 17.38 -6.95 -3.91
C GLU A 106 17.30 -6.49 -2.46
N ILE A 107 16.81 -5.27 -2.20
CA ILE A 107 16.70 -4.75 -0.84
C ILE A 107 15.33 -5.01 -0.20
N ALA A 108 14.33 -5.39 -0.98
CA ALA A 108 12.99 -5.73 -0.52
C ALA A 108 12.42 -6.99 -1.20
N PRO A 109 13.14 -8.13 -1.17
CA PRO A 109 12.79 -9.32 -1.96
C PRO A 109 11.47 -9.98 -1.54
N LEU A 110 11.04 -9.79 -0.28
CA LEU A 110 9.81 -10.39 0.24
C LEU A 110 8.55 -9.58 -0.11
N HIS A 111 8.68 -8.32 -0.51
CA HIS A 111 7.54 -7.42 -0.68
C HIS A 111 7.43 -6.82 -2.07
N ASN A 112 8.48 -6.18 -2.57
CA ASN A 112 8.42 -5.41 -3.80
C ASN A 112 8.04 -6.23 -5.05
N PRO A 113 8.51 -7.48 -5.23
CA PRO A 113 8.04 -8.31 -6.36
C PRO A 113 6.53 -8.50 -6.36
N ALA A 114 5.93 -8.88 -5.22
CA ALA A 114 4.49 -9.07 -5.10
C ALA A 114 3.72 -7.75 -5.23
N ASN A 115 4.26 -6.63 -4.71
CA ASN A 115 3.64 -5.31 -4.86
C ASN A 115 3.60 -4.89 -6.34
N LEU A 116 4.68 -5.09 -7.09
CA LEU A 116 4.71 -4.78 -8.52
C LEU A 116 3.78 -5.70 -9.32
N GLU A 117 3.68 -6.99 -8.96
CA GLU A 117 2.73 -7.91 -9.60
C GLU A 117 1.28 -7.44 -9.42
N GLY A 118 0.93 -6.87 -8.27
CA GLY A 118 -0.37 -6.24 -8.05
C GLY A 118 -0.64 -5.09 -9.03
N VAL A 119 0.34 -4.22 -9.27
CA VAL A 119 0.25 -3.12 -10.25
C VAL A 119 0.06 -3.67 -11.66
N LEU A 120 0.89 -4.63 -12.08
CA LEU A 120 0.83 -5.24 -13.42
C LEU A 120 -0.49 -6.01 -13.65
N SER A 121 -1.02 -6.59 -12.60
CA SER A 121 -2.31 -7.30 -12.67
C SER A 121 -3.47 -6.34 -12.87
N ILE A 122 -3.47 -5.18 -12.20
CA ILE A 122 -4.47 -4.13 -12.45
C ILE A 122 -4.37 -3.59 -13.88
N GLU A 123 -3.18 -3.37 -14.42
CA GLU A 123 -3.01 -2.95 -15.82
C GLU A 123 -3.67 -3.92 -16.81
N LYS A 124 -3.63 -5.23 -16.52
CA LYS A 124 -4.24 -6.26 -17.36
C LYS A 124 -5.78 -6.29 -17.27
N VAL A 125 -6.33 -6.08 -16.07
CA VAL A 125 -7.77 -6.30 -15.82
C VAL A 125 -8.60 -5.01 -15.85
N LEU A 126 -7.98 -3.85 -15.61
CA LEU A 126 -8.56 -2.51 -15.67
C LEU A 126 -7.67 -1.59 -16.53
N PRO A 127 -7.53 -1.85 -17.82
CA PRO A 127 -6.67 -1.05 -18.69
C PRO A 127 -7.13 0.41 -18.73
N GLY A 128 -6.18 1.33 -18.61
CA GLY A 128 -6.45 2.78 -18.68
C GLY A 128 -6.91 3.43 -17.39
N VAL A 129 -7.21 2.66 -16.33
CA VAL A 129 -7.52 3.21 -15.01
C VAL A 129 -6.23 3.76 -14.39
N PRO A 130 -6.19 5.02 -13.93
CA PRO A 130 -5.03 5.60 -13.26
C PRO A 130 -4.64 4.80 -12.02
N GLN A 131 -3.36 4.52 -11.87
CA GLN A 131 -2.82 3.83 -10.70
C GLN A 131 -1.83 4.72 -9.97
N VAL A 132 -1.85 4.68 -8.65
CA VAL A 132 -0.96 5.44 -7.75
C VAL A 132 -0.23 4.48 -6.82
N THR A 133 1.08 4.65 -6.67
CA THR A 133 1.87 3.93 -5.67
C THR A 133 2.13 4.81 -4.46
N VAL A 134 2.00 4.22 -3.28
CA VAL A 134 2.27 4.83 -1.97
C VAL A 134 3.33 3.96 -1.27
N PHE A 135 4.44 4.56 -0.87
CA PHE A 135 5.58 3.82 -0.34
C PHE A 135 5.69 3.96 1.18
N ASP A 136 5.90 2.86 1.87
CA ASP A 136 6.08 2.86 3.33
C ASP A 136 7.30 3.68 3.77
N THR A 137 8.30 3.80 2.90
CA THR A 137 9.55 4.53 3.19
C THR A 137 9.45 6.04 2.94
N SER A 138 8.42 6.53 2.22
CA SER A 138 8.34 7.94 1.79
C SER A 138 8.34 8.93 2.95
N PHE A 139 7.53 8.69 3.98
CA PHE A 139 7.44 9.57 5.15
C PHE A 139 8.76 9.73 5.90
N HIS A 140 9.65 8.76 5.78
CA HIS A 140 10.95 8.71 6.45
C HIS A 140 12.11 9.31 5.64
N GLN A 141 11.85 9.87 4.46
CA GLN A 141 12.89 10.44 3.59
C GLN A 141 13.54 11.70 4.18
N THR A 142 12.88 12.33 5.15
CA THR A 142 13.43 13.49 5.88
C THR A 142 14.41 13.12 7.00
N ILE A 143 14.61 11.84 7.29
CA ILE A 143 15.59 11.40 8.30
C ILE A 143 16.99 11.87 7.86
N PRO A 144 17.71 12.65 8.68
CA PRO A 144 19.04 13.16 8.29
C PRO A 144 20.09 12.04 8.26
N ALA A 145 21.15 12.24 7.46
CA ALA A 145 22.18 11.24 7.23
C ALA A 145 22.82 10.70 8.51
N VAL A 146 23.04 11.54 9.50
CA VAL A 146 23.58 11.13 10.81
C VAL A 146 22.69 10.11 11.54
N ASN A 147 21.40 10.05 11.21
CA ASN A 147 20.43 9.14 11.84
C ASN A 147 20.12 7.91 10.96
N TYR A 148 20.31 7.99 9.65
CA TYR A 148 20.06 6.84 8.77
C TYR A 148 21.30 6.03 8.41
N MET A 149 22.50 6.62 8.50
CA MET A 149 23.74 5.89 8.22
C MET A 149 24.10 4.93 9.36
N TYR A 150 24.50 3.73 8.99
CA TYR A 150 25.08 2.80 9.95
C TYR A 150 26.58 3.07 10.12
N ALA A 151 27.13 2.74 11.29
CA ALA A 151 28.57 2.79 11.58
C ALA A 151 29.30 1.63 10.88
N LEU A 152 29.24 1.61 9.56
CA LEU A 152 29.86 0.65 8.65
C LEU A 152 30.72 1.40 7.62
N PRO A 153 31.66 0.73 6.92
CA PRO A 153 32.37 1.35 5.82
C PRO A 153 31.40 1.95 4.79
N HIS A 154 31.60 3.22 4.43
CA HIS A 154 30.69 4.00 3.58
C HIS A 154 30.44 3.33 2.21
N ALA A 155 31.38 2.52 1.73
CA ALA A 155 31.25 1.74 0.50
C ALA A 155 30.00 0.82 0.48
N TYR A 156 29.48 0.39 1.63
CA TYR A 156 28.24 -0.39 1.68
C TYR A 156 27.00 0.47 1.34
N TYR A 157 27.01 1.71 1.77
CA TYR A 157 25.98 2.65 1.35
C TYR A 157 26.13 2.99 -0.14
N ASP A 158 27.31 3.34 -0.59
CA ASP A 158 27.56 3.75 -1.99
C ASP A 158 27.14 2.66 -2.97
N LYS A 159 27.52 1.41 -2.69
CA LYS A 159 27.33 0.30 -3.61
C LYS A 159 25.97 -0.39 -3.45
N TYR A 160 25.51 -0.56 -2.21
CA TYR A 160 24.36 -1.41 -1.91
C TYR A 160 23.20 -0.65 -1.25
N ARG A 161 23.32 0.66 -1.04
CA ARG A 161 22.34 1.50 -0.37
C ARG A 161 21.97 0.99 1.03
N VAL A 162 22.95 0.42 1.75
CA VAL A 162 22.78 -0.06 3.13
C VAL A 162 22.66 1.13 4.05
N ARG A 163 21.44 1.40 4.50
CA ARG A 163 21.07 2.48 5.42
C ARG A 163 19.77 2.12 6.14
N LYS A 164 19.39 2.89 7.16
CA LYS A 164 18.05 2.87 7.73
C LYS A 164 17.09 3.60 6.79
N TYR A 165 15.94 2.99 6.49
CA TYR A 165 14.89 3.60 5.67
C TYR A 165 13.67 4.01 6.49
N GLY A 166 13.20 3.16 7.41
CA GLY A 166 11.93 3.27 8.08
C GLY A 166 10.78 2.71 7.23
N PHE A 167 9.75 2.18 7.89
CA PHE A 167 8.59 1.54 7.26
C PHE A 167 7.29 2.00 7.92
N HIS A 168 6.15 1.55 7.39
CA HIS A 168 4.82 1.93 7.84
C HIS A 168 4.60 3.45 7.80
N GLY A 169 5.29 4.15 6.89
CA GLY A 169 5.31 5.61 6.84
C GLY A 169 3.93 6.22 6.64
N THR A 170 3.07 5.60 5.83
CA THR A 170 1.67 6.02 5.65
C THR A 170 0.92 6.00 6.97
N SER A 171 1.10 4.95 7.77
CA SER A 171 0.49 4.84 9.10
C SER A 171 1.04 5.88 10.06
N HIS A 172 2.36 6.03 10.14
CA HIS A 172 2.99 7.02 11.02
C HIS A 172 2.57 8.45 10.69
N LYS A 173 2.55 8.82 9.40
CA LYS A 173 2.07 10.13 8.94
C LYS A 173 0.62 10.38 9.35
N TYR A 174 -0.26 9.43 9.05
CA TYR A 174 -1.69 9.55 9.35
C TYR A 174 -1.95 9.67 10.86
N VAL A 175 -1.34 8.80 11.65
CA VAL A 175 -1.51 8.79 13.11
C VAL A 175 -0.95 10.05 13.75
N ALA A 176 0.22 10.52 13.33
CA ALA A 176 0.83 11.74 13.86
C ALA A 176 -0.04 12.98 13.55
N GLN A 177 -0.46 13.15 12.30
CA GLN A 177 -1.31 14.29 11.88
C GLN A 177 -2.69 14.23 12.55
N THR A 178 -3.30 13.06 12.60
CA THR A 178 -4.62 12.87 13.21
C THR A 178 -4.54 13.08 14.72
N GLY A 179 -3.51 12.53 15.38
CA GLY A 179 -3.28 12.70 16.81
C GLY A 179 -3.07 14.16 17.18
N ALA A 180 -2.24 14.90 16.44
CA ALA A 180 -2.04 16.33 16.66
C ALA A 180 -3.36 17.10 16.55
N ARG A 181 -4.12 16.87 15.47
CA ARG A 181 -5.42 17.51 15.25
C ARG A 181 -6.43 17.24 16.38
N LEU A 182 -6.54 15.98 16.82
CA LEU A 182 -7.46 15.61 17.91
C LEU A 182 -7.03 16.17 19.27
N ALA A 183 -5.72 16.32 19.49
CA ALA A 183 -5.17 16.92 20.70
C ALA A 183 -5.12 18.48 20.68
N GLY A 184 -5.54 19.11 19.58
CA GLY A 184 -5.46 20.56 19.42
C GLY A 184 -4.01 21.09 19.32
N LEU A 185 -3.07 20.26 18.87
CA LEU A 185 -1.66 20.61 18.69
C LEU A 185 -1.38 21.12 17.28
N ASP A 186 -0.43 22.03 17.16
CA ASP A 186 0.15 22.40 15.88
C ASP A 186 1.14 21.30 15.45
N PHE A 187 0.81 20.58 14.38
CA PHE A 187 1.60 19.45 13.90
C PHE A 187 3.04 19.84 13.55
N GLU A 188 3.22 20.98 12.86
CA GLU A 188 4.54 21.44 12.40
C GLU A 188 5.48 21.87 13.54
N ASN A 189 4.93 22.19 14.70
CA ASN A 189 5.68 22.61 15.89
C ASN A 189 5.58 21.61 17.05
N SER A 190 5.14 20.38 16.78
CA SER A 190 4.98 19.35 17.80
C SER A 190 6.03 18.25 17.66
N LYS A 191 6.36 17.62 18.80
CA LYS A 191 7.18 16.42 18.86
C LYS A 191 6.29 15.24 19.24
N ILE A 192 6.13 14.31 18.30
CA ILE A 192 5.16 13.22 18.43
C ILE A 192 5.88 11.88 18.29
N ILE A 193 5.55 10.93 19.15
CA ILE A 193 5.96 9.53 19.00
C ILE A 193 4.76 8.74 18.54
N THR A 194 4.90 8.03 17.43
CA THR A 194 3.87 7.14 16.90
C THR A 194 4.32 5.69 16.96
N CYS A 195 3.40 4.80 17.35
CA CYS A 195 3.62 3.37 17.41
C CYS A 195 2.67 2.67 16.41
N HIS A 196 3.25 1.97 15.44
CA HIS A 196 2.53 1.05 14.57
C HIS A 196 2.79 -0.35 15.10
N ILE A 197 1.75 -0.99 15.65
CA ILE A 197 1.85 -2.31 16.30
C ILE A 197 0.88 -3.24 15.60
N GLY A 198 1.40 -4.21 14.88
CA GLY A 198 0.66 -5.23 14.16
C GLY A 198 1.51 -6.48 13.99
N ASN A 199 1.32 -7.23 12.91
CA ASN A 199 2.21 -8.33 12.55
C ASN A 199 3.66 -7.83 12.33
N GLY A 200 3.83 -6.67 11.69
CA GLY A 200 5.04 -5.87 11.75
C GLY A 200 4.89 -4.73 12.76
N ALA A 201 5.97 -4.32 13.39
CA ALA A 201 5.97 -3.24 14.38
C ALA A 201 7.07 -2.22 14.10
N SER A 202 6.76 -0.94 14.33
CA SER A 202 7.72 0.15 14.27
C SER A 202 7.30 1.31 15.18
N VAL A 203 8.30 2.08 15.62
CA VAL A 203 8.11 3.30 16.40
C VAL A 203 8.85 4.43 15.70
N THR A 204 8.20 5.58 15.56
CA THR A 204 8.77 6.74 14.88
C THR A 204 8.65 7.98 15.76
N ALA A 205 9.74 8.74 15.87
CA ALA A 205 9.75 10.09 16.38
C ALA A 205 9.52 11.05 15.20
N VAL A 206 8.48 11.85 15.30
CA VAL A 206 8.11 12.91 14.33
C VAL A 206 8.43 14.24 15.00
N LEU A 207 9.33 15.00 14.36
CA LEU A 207 9.91 16.25 14.92
C LEU A 207 9.62 17.42 13.99
#